data_d0ef2ca2cf5788ba5bed07fd8a51d648
#
_entry.id   d0ef2ca2cf5788ba5bed07fd8a51d648
#
_cell.length_a   1.000
_cell.length_b   1.000
_cell.length_c   1.000
_cell.angle_alpha   90.00
_cell.angle_beta   90.00
_cell.angle_gamma   90.00
#
_symmetry.space_group_name_H-M   'P 1'
#
loop_
_entity.id
_entity.type
_entity.pdbx_description
1 polymer ?
#
loop_
_entity_poly.entity_id
_entity_poly.type
_entity_poly.pdbx_seq_one_letter_code
_entity_poly.pdbx_strand_id
1 'polypeptide(L)'
;MQEIYVDDFGEGFPLVLVHGYLGSSEMWKFQKEYLSKYFRVIAPALPGFGESHNVKPLNSINLMAKNILQLVDNKKIDKFNLLGHSMGGMIVQEIARISGDRINKLICFATGPIGDIPGRFEPIDKSIERLQVEGIKNHVERIPPNWF
;
A
#
# COMPACT_ATOMS: atom_id res chain seq x y z
N MET A 1 17.74 -4.78 3.05
CA MET A 1 16.65 -4.72 2.05
C MET A 1 16.94 -3.60 1.08
N GLN A 2 16.50 -3.72 -0.19
CA GLN A 2 16.61 -2.61 -1.14
C GLN A 2 15.75 -1.44 -0.67
N GLU A 3 16.23 -0.23 -0.84
CA GLU A 3 15.51 0.99 -0.48
C GLU A 3 14.36 1.22 -1.46
N ILE A 4 13.16 1.48 -0.92
CA ILE A 4 11.99 1.83 -1.71
C ILE A 4 11.84 3.35 -1.80
N TYR A 5 11.19 3.82 -2.85
CA TYR A 5 10.82 5.22 -2.97
C TYR A 5 9.78 5.60 -1.91
N VAL A 6 9.92 6.76 -1.33
CA VAL A 6 9.03 7.26 -0.27
C VAL A 6 8.82 8.77 -0.43
N ASP A 7 7.60 9.18 -0.58
CA ASP A 7 7.20 10.56 -0.35
C ASP A 7 7.13 10.83 1.17
N ASP A 8 7.81 11.87 1.64
CA ASP A 8 7.86 12.24 3.06
C ASP A 8 7.74 13.77 3.16
N PHE A 9 6.57 14.26 3.50
CA PHE A 9 6.21 15.69 3.48
C PHE A 9 5.53 16.14 4.77
N GLY A 10 5.72 17.40 5.10
CA GLY A 10 5.11 18.03 6.28
C GLY A 10 5.84 17.67 7.56
N GLU A 11 5.28 18.16 8.65
CA GLU A 11 5.81 17.99 10.01
C GLU A 11 4.70 17.53 10.96
N GLY A 12 5.07 17.11 12.17
CA GLY A 12 4.12 16.70 13.21
C GLY A 12 3.95 15.19 13.33
N PHE A 13 2.77 14.74 13.77
CA PHE A 13 2.55 13.33 14.05
C PHE A 13 2.54 12.51 12.75
N PRO A 14 3.29 11.39 12.67
CA PRO A 14 3.43 10.62 11.44
C PRO A 14 2.11 9.99 10.98
N LEU A 15 1.83 10.09 9.66
CA LEU A 15 0.73 9.43 8.97
C LEU A 15 1.28 8.65 7.78
N VAL A 16 1.22 7.34 7.86
CA VAL A 16 1.68 6.42 6.79
C VAL A 16 0.50 6.06 5.90
N LEU A 17 0.66 6.28 4.57
CA LEU A 17 -0.36 6.02 3.54
C LEU A 17 0.09 4.87 2.64
N VAL A 18 -0.60 3.73 2.68
CA VAL A 18 -0.24 2.52 1.92
C VAL A 18 -1.20 2.32 0.76
N HIS A 19 -0.66 2.37 -0.47
CA HIS A 19 -1.45 2.24 -1.71
C HIS A 19 -1.88 0.79 -1.98
N GLY A 20 -2.85 0.63 -2.89
CA GLY A 20 -3.37 -0.66 -3.34
C GLY A 20 -2.60 -1.26 -4.52
N TYR A 21 -3.11 -2.40 -5.01
CA TYR A 21 -2.61 -3.06 -6.22
C TYR A 21 -2.68 -2.11 -7.42
N LEU A 22 -1.67 -2.15 -8.28
CA LEU A 22 -1.45 -1.24 -9.43
C LEU A 22 -1.35 0.25 -9.07
N GLY A 23 -1.26 0.58 -7.77
CA GLY A 23 -1.03 1.95 -7.31
C GLY A 23 0.44 2.30 -7.14
N SER A 24 0.68 3.53 -6.67
CA SER A 24 1.98 4.05 -6.27
C SER A 24 1.80 5.12 -5.19
N SER A 25 2.89 5.77 -4.77
CA SER A 25 2.80 6.93 -3.86
C SER A 25 1.95 8.07 -4.46
N GLU A 26 1.90 8.18 -5.80
CA GLU A 26 1.16 9.22 -6.53
C GLU A 26 -0.36 9.11 -6.38
N MET A 27 -0.92 7.94 -6.04
CA MET A 27 -2.36 7.86 -5.78
C MET A 27 -2.80 8.78 -4.64
N TRP A 28 -1.86 9.13 -3.75
CA TRP A 28 -2.11 10.01 -2.59
C TRP A 28 -1.84 11.49 -2.86
N LYS A 29 -1.64 11.92 -4.11
CA LYS A 29 -1.24 13.27 -4.47
C LYS A 29 -2.07 14.35 -3.76
N PHE A 30 -3.39 14.30 -3.84
CA PHE A 30 -4.26 15.29 -3.22
C PHE A 30 -4.30 15.17 -1.69
N GLN A 31 -4.25 13.95 -1.16
CA GLN A 31 -4.20 13.70 0.27
C GLN A 31 -2.86 14.17 0.86
N LYS A 32 -1.73 13.92 0.18
CA LYS A 32 -0.41 14.42 0.58
C LYS A 32 -0.40 15.94 0.68
N GLU A 33 -0.88 16.62 -0.36
CA GLU A 33 -0.93 18.08 -0.41
C GLU A 33 -1.76 18.70 0.72
N TYR A 34 -2.90 18.11 1.03
CA TYR A 34 -3.77 18.61 2.10
C TYR A 34 -3.30 18.21 3.50
N LEU A 35 -3.00 16.93 3.71
CA LEU A 35 -2.71 16.36 5.03
C LEU A 35 -1.33 16.75 5.56
N SER A 36 -0.36 17.08 4.68
CA SER A 36 0.96 17.55 5.09
C SER A 36 0.95 18.88 5.84
N LYS A 37 -0.17 19.60 5.82
CA LYS A 37 -0.39 20.80 6.65
C LYS A 37 -0.59 20.47 8.14
N TYR A 38 -0.92 19.22 8.47
CA TYR A 38 -1.29 18.77 9.81
C TYR A 38 -0.49 17.59 10.33
N PHE A 39 0.13 16.83 9.41
CA PHE A 39 0.85 15.58 9.68
C PHE A 39 2.16 15.53 8.90
N ARG A 40 3.12 14.77 9.43
CA ARG A 40 4.21 14.25 8.59
C ARG A 40 3.66 13.08 7.78
N VAL A 41 3.36 13.30 6.50
CA VAL A 41 2.78 12.30 5.60
C VAL A 41 3.91 11.48 4.95
N ILE A 42 3.84 10.17 5.11
CA ILE A 42 4.80 9.19 4.60
C ILE A 42 4.06 8.25 3.66
N ALA A 43 4.29 8.38 2.36
CA ALA A 43 3.63 7.57 1.34
C ALA A 43 4.67 6.77 0.54
N PRO A 44 4.96 5.52 0.93
CA PRO A 44 5.87 4.65 0.20
C PRO A 44 5.24 4.14 -1.09
N ALA A 45 6.06 3.98 -2.14
CA ALA A 45 5.78 3.09 -3.25
C ALA A 45 6.22 1.67 -2.86
N LEU A 46 5.30 0.72 -2.82
CA LEU A 46 5.58 -0.67 -2.44
C LEU A 46 6.59 -1.31 -3.41
N PRO A 47 7.42 -2.27 -2.95
CA PRO A 47 8.38 -2.98 -3.83
C PRO A 47 7.70 -3.56 -5.07
N GLY A 48 8.22 -3.23 -6.25
CA GLY A 48 7.68 -3.63 -7.55
C GLY A 48 6.58 -2.72 -8.12
N PHE A 49 6.20 -1.64 -7.41
CA PHE A 49 5.16 -0.72 -7.85
C PHE A 49 5.68 0.71 -8.03
N GLY A 50 5.09 1.44 -8.98
CA GLY A 50 5.38 2.86 -9.21
C GLY A 50 6.87 3.16 -9.27
N GLU A 51 7.32 4.12 -8.49
CA GLU A 51 8.71 4.57 -8.42
C GLU A 51 9.67 3.51 -7.83
N SER A 52 9.11 2.46 -7.20
CA SER A 52 9.86 1.29 -6.72
C SER A 52 9.78 0.08 -7.67
N HIS A 53 9.44 0.28 -8.96
CA HIS A 53 9.26 -0.79 -9.94
C HIS A 53 10.51 -1.67 -10.15
N ASN A 54 11.70 -1.13 -9.92
CA ASN A 54 12.98 -1.83 -10.02
C ASN A 54 13.37 -2.57 -8.73
N VAL A 55 12.62 -2.40 -7.64
CA VAL A 55 12.80 -3.15 -6.40
C VAL A 55 12.09 -4.49 -6.51
N LYS A 56 12.75 -5.59 -6.11
CA LYS A 56 12.15 -6.94 -6.20
C LYS A 56 10.79 -6.98 -5.51
N PRO A 57 9.71 -7.36 -6.22
CA PRO A 57 8.37 -7.47 -5.64
C PRO A 57 8.32 -8.45 -4.47
N LEU A 58 7.47 -8.14 -3.50
CA LEU A 58 7.17 -9.03 -2.39
C LEU A 58 5.90 -9.83 -2.68
N ASN A 59 5.91 -11.10 -2.34
CA ASN A 59 4.87 -12.06 -2.71
C ASN A 59 3.86 -12.39 -1.60
N SER A 60 3.86 -11.61 -0.50
CA SER A 60 2.87 -11.79 0.56
C SER A 60 2.59 -10.49 1.31
N ILE A 61 1.36 -10.37 1.82
CA ILE A 61 0.93 -9.24 2.67
C ILE A 61 1.83 -9.11 3.91
N ASN A 62 2.23 -10.23 4.53
CA ASN A 62 3.11 -10.24 5.70
C ASN A 62 4.49 -9.64 5.38
N LEU A 63 5.08 -9.97 4.23
CA LEU A 63 6.37 -9.39 3.83
C LEU A 63 6.25 -7.90 3.51
N MET A 64 5.16 -7.48 2.87
CA MET A 64 4.87 -6.06 2.61
C MET A 64 4.68 -5.30 3.92
N ALA A 65 3.95 -5.85 4.89
CA ALA A 65 3.77 -5.27 6.21
C ALA A 65 5.11 -5.09 6.95
N LYS A 66 5.97 -6.12 6.95
CA LYS A 66 7.31 -6.04 7.53
C LYS A 66 8.21 -5.01 6.83
N ASN A 67 8.07 -4.84 5.51
CA ASN A 67 8.81 -3.83 4.77
C ASN A 67 8.40 -2.40 5.19
N ILE A 68 7.10 -2.14 5.39
CA ILE A 68 6.61 -0.86 5.90
C ILE A 68 7.06 -0.64 7.36
N LEU A 69 7.00 -1.67 8.22
CA LEU A 69 7.50 -1.56 9.60
C LEU A 69 8.98 -1.20 9.61
N GLN A 70 9.80 -1.85 8.78
CA GLN A 70 11.20 -1.50 8.66
C GLN A 70 11.43 -0.07 8.15
N LEU A 71 10.61 0.42 7.21
CA LEU A 71 10.66 1.81 6.77
C LEU A 71 10.47 2.78 7.94
N VAL A 72 9.44 2.57 8.76
CA VAL A 72 9.17 3.45 9.91
C VAL A 72 10.24 3.32 11.00
N ASP A 73 10.85 2.14 11.16
CA ASP A 73 11.99 1.93 12.06
C ASP A 73 13.22 2.71 11.59
N ASN A 74 13.55 2.64 10.31
CA ASN A 74 14.68 3.38 9.71
C ASN A 74 14.48 4.91 9.85
N LYS A 75 13.22 5.38 9.84
CA LYS A 75 12.87 6.78 10.09
C LYS A 75 12.78 7.14 11.58
N LYS A 76 13.07 6.20 12.48
CA LYS A 76 13.00 6.36 13.94
C LYS A 76 11.62 6.81 14.43
N ILE A 77 10.56 6.31 13.79
CA ILE A 77 9.17 6.58 14.15
C ILE A 77 8.70 5.49 15.11
N ASP A 78 8.35 5.87 16.33
CA ASP A 78 7.84 4.95 17.34
C ASP A 78 6.33 4.73 17.18
N LYS A 79 5.54 5.81 17.12
CA LYS A 79 4.08 5.77 16.97
C LYS A 79 3.64 6.54 15.73
N PHE A 80 2.59 6.03 15.06
CA PHE A 80 2.08 6.62 13.82
C PHE A 80 0.60 6.35 13.61
N ASN A 81 -0.04 7.17 12.79
CA ASN A 81 -1.32 6.89 12.16
C ASN A 81 -1.09 6.08 10.89
N LEU A 82 -2.01 5.20 10.55
CA LEU A 82 -1.86 4.27 9.44
C LEU A 82 -3.14 4.21 8.61
N LEU A 83 -3.02 4.45 7.31
CA LEU A 83 -4.11 4.34 6.35
C LEU A 83 -3.68 3.43 5.20
N GLY A 84 -4.55 2.50 4.82
CA GLY A 84 -4.33 1.62 3.67
C GLY A 84 -5.56 1.53 2.79
N HIS A 85 -5.33 1.57 1.48
CA HIS A 85 -6.36 1.41 0.44
C HIS A 85 -6.26 0.04 -0.21
N SER A 86 -7.40 -0.67 -0.36
CA SER A 86 -7.49 -1.93 -1.09
C SER A 86 -6.47 -2.97 -0.56
N MET A 87 -5.55 -3.47 -1.39
CA MET A 87 -4.43 -4.32 -0.95
C MET A 87 -3.61 -3.65 0.16
N GLY A 88 -3.38 -2.34 0.09
CA GLY A 88 -2.75 -1.57 1.18
C GLY A 88 -3.53 -1.64 2.48
N GLY A 89 -4.86 -1.74 2.40
CA GLY A 89 -5.72 -1.96 3.56
C GLY A 89 -5.49 -3.32 4.23
N MET A 90 -5.21 -4.37 3.46
CA MET A 90 -4.81 -5.68 4.00
C MET A 90 -3.42 -5.60 4.66
N ILE A 91 -2.50 -4.85 4.07
CA ILE A 91 -1.16 -4.64 4.62
C ILE A 91 -1.24 -3.93 5.96
N VAL A 92 -2.04 -2.88 6.09
CA VAL A 92 -2.14 -2.12 7.35
C VAL A 92 -2.86 -2.91 8.45
N GLN A 93 -3.80 -3.80 8.11
CA GLN A 93 -4.37 -4.75 9.06
C GLN A 93 -3.32 -5.74 9.58
N GLU A 94 -2.44 -6.23 8.71
CA GLU A 94 -1.32 -7.09 9.11
C GLU A 94 -0.29 -6.34 9.96
N ILE A 95 0.00 -5.06 9.66
CA ILE A 95 0.84 -4.21 10.51
C ILE A 95 0.22 -4.06 11.91
N ALA A 96 -1.10 -3.85 11.98
CA ALA A 96 -1.81 -3.76 13.25
C ALA A 96 -1.74 -5.05 14.05
N ARG A 97 -1.77 -6.21 13.40
CA ARG A 97 -1.60 -7.52 14.05
C ARG A 97 -0.19 -7.72 14.61
N ILE A 98 0.85 -7.21 13.91
CA ILE A 98 2.26 -7.39 14.30
C ILE A 98 2.70 -6.37 15.36
N SER A 99 2.28 -5.11 15.22
CA SER A 99 2.77 -3.97 15.99
C SER A 99 1.64 -2.98 16.33
N GLY A 100 0.51 -3.50 16.81
CA GLY A 100 -0.69 -2.69 17.08
C GLY A 100 -0.48 -1.64 18.17
N ASP A 101 0.42 -1.86 19.10
CA ASP A 101 0.84 -0.93 20.15
C ASP A 101 1.47 0.36 19.61
N ARG A 102 2.01 0.34 18.39
CA ARG A 102 2.61 1.49 17.69
C ARG A 102 1.58 2.32 16.92
N ILE A 103 0.38 1.80 16.70
CA ILE A 103 -0.64 2.44 15.86
C ILE A 103 -1.56 3.30 16.73
N ASN A 104 -1.55 4.61 16.49
CA ASN A 104 -2.46 5.54 17.16
C ASN A 104 -3.86 5.51 16.53
N LYS A 105 -3.96 5.57 15.20
CA LYS A 105 -5.22 5.46 14.43
C LYS A 105 -4.99 4.55 13.23
N LEU A 106 -5.95 3.65 12.97
CA LEU A 106 -5.98 2.78 11.81
C LEU A 106 -7.17 3.13 10.91
N ILE A 107 -6.91 3.34 9.62
CA ILE A 107 -7.94 3.58 8.61
C ILE A 107 -7.80 2.53 7.52
N CYS A 108 -8.84 1.71 7.37
CA CYS A 108 -8.97 0.72 6.31
C CYS A 108 -9.97 1.26 5.27
N PHE A 109 -9.47 1.63 4.09
CA PHE A 109 -10.27 2.27 3.05
C PHE A 109 -10.45 1.33 1.85
N ALA A 110 -11.72 1.10 1.45
CA ALA A 110 -12.10 0.25 0.30
C ALA A 110 -11.36 -1.10 0.29
N THR A 111 -11.36 -1.80 1.42
CA THR A 111 -10.60 -3.05 1.61
C THR A 111 -11.42 -4.09 2.37
N GLY A 112 -11.00 -5.34 2.29
CA GLY A 112 -11.53 -6.45 3.08
C GLY A 112 -10.43 -7.12 3.91
N PRO A 113 -10.81 -8.08 4.77
CA PRO A 113 -9.85 -8.86 5.56
C PRO A 113 -9.14 -9.95 4.74
N ILE A 114 -9.69 -10.32 3.59
CA ILE A 114 -9.18 -11.35 2.69
C ILE A 114 -9.16 -10.84 1.25
N GLY A 115 -8.27 -11.39 0.43
CA GLY A 115 -8.12 -10.98 -0.98
C GLY A 115 -9.20 -11.52 -1.91
N ASP A 116 -9.78 -12.68 -1.59
CA ASP A 116 -10.85 -13.30 -2.36
C ASP A 116 -12.21 -12.96 -1.74
N ILE A 117 -12.78 -11.83 -2.19
CA ILE A 117 -14.02 -11.27 -1.66
C ILE A 117 -15.19 -11.80 -2.49
N PRO A 118 -16.30 -12.26 -1.86
CA PRO A 118 -17.53 -12.61 -2.60
C PRO A 118 -18.00 -11.46 -3.49
N GLY A 119 -18.33 -11.78 -4.76
CA GLY A 119 -18.76 -10.76 -5.73
C GLY A 119 -17.63 -10.04 -6.45
N ARG A 120 -16.37 -10.44 -6.27
CA ARG A 120 -15.26 -9.96 -7.09
C ARG A 120 -15.55 -10.23 -8.58
N PHE A 121 -15.29 -9.22 -9.44
CA PHE A 121 -15.57 -9.33 -10.89
C PHE A 121 -14.79 -10.47 -11.57
N GLU A 122 -13.63 -10.87 -11.03
CA GLU A 122 -12.80 -11.98 -11.50
C GLU A 122 -12.05 -12.63 -10.35
N PRO A 123 -12.04 -13.98 -10.24
CA PRO A 123 -11.21 -14.71 -9.28
C PRO A 123 -9.71 -14.41 -9.46
N ILE A 124 -8.96 -14.48 -8.37
CA ILE A 124 -7.52 -14.13 -8.36
C ILE A 124 -6.71 -15.06 -9.25
N ASP A 125 -6.99 -16.36 -9.22
CA ASP A 125 -6.35 -17.38 -10.08
C ASP A 125 -6.52 -17.07 -11.56
N LYS A 126 -7.74 -16.72 -11.99
CA LYS A 126 -8.01 -16.29 -13.37
C LYS A 126 -7.30 -14.99 -13.74
N SER A 127 -7.23 -14.03 -12.82
CA SER A 127 -6.45 -12.81 -13.05
C SER A 127 -4.96 -13.12 -13.26
N ILE A 128 -4.41 -14.08 -12.51
CA ILE A 128 -3.01 -14.53 -12.66
C ILE A 128 -2.81 -15.23 -14.00
N GLU A 129 -3.68 -16.17 -14.37
CA GLU A 129 -3.62 -16.87 -15.67
C GLU A 129 -3.65 -15.88 -16.84
N ARG A 130 -4.57 -14.93 -16.81
CA ARG A 130 -4.68 -13.89 -17.84
C ARG A 130 -3.44 -13.00 -17.88
N LEU A 131 -2.90 -12.59 -16.74
CA LEU A 131 -1.67 -11.80 -16.72
C LEU A 131 -0.52 -12.51 -17.41
N GLN A 132 -0.41 -13.85 -17.26
CA GLN A 132 0.60 -14.66 -17.92
C GLN A 132 0.43 -14.72 -19.45
N VAL A 133 -0.82 -14.71 -19.92
CA VAL A 133 -1.16 -14.79 -21.35
C VAL A 133 -1.16 -13.44 -22.03
N GLU A 134 -1.81 -12.45 -21.42
CA GLU A 134 -2.07 -11.11 -21.99
C GLU A 134 -0.88 -10.16 -21.76
N GLY A 135 -0.04 -10.43 -20.77
CA GLY A 135 1.04 -9.55 -20.34
C GLY A 135 0.58 -8.37 -19.49
N ILE A 136 1.56 -7.70 -18.86
CA ILE A 136 1.29 -6.64 -17.89
C ILE A 136 0.54 -5.44 -18.50
N LYS A 137 0.84 -5.06 -19.73
CA LYS A 137 0.22 -3.90 -20.37
C LYS A 137 -1.30 -4.06 -20.46
N ASN A 138 -1.76 -5.16 -21.06
CA ASN A 138 -3.18 -5.44 -21.20
C ASN A 138 -3.87 -5.61 -19.83
N HIS A 139 -3.19 -6.19 -18.88
CA HIS A 139 -3.68 -6.33 -17.50
C HIS A 139 -3.94 -4.97 -16.84
N VAL A 140 -2.99 -4.02 -16.95
CA VAL A 140 -3.13 -2.67 -16.37
C VAL A 140 -4.24 -1.86 -17.04
N GLU A 141 -4.47 -2.07 -18.35
CA GLU A 141 -5.54 -1.40 -19.08
C GLU A 141 -6.92 -1.97 -18.73
N ARG A 142 -7.02 -3.27 -18.43
CA ARG A 142 -8.27 -3.99 -18.17
C ARG A 142 -8.78 -3.86 -16.72
N ILE A 143 -7.90 -3.89 -15.75
CA ILE A 143 -8.30 -4.01 -14.33
C ILE A 143 -8.94 -2.73 -13.77
N PRO A 144 -8.33 -1.54 -13.87
CA PRO A 144 -8.85 -0.35 -13.22
C PRO A 144 -10.26 0.06 -13.65
N PRO A 145 -10.67 -0.07 -14.93
CA PRO A 145 -12.05 0.26 -15.34
C PRO A 145 -13.15 -0.55 -14.65
N ASN A 146 -12.80 -1.70 -14.04
CA ASN A 146 -13.77 -2.54 -13.33
C ASN A 146 -13.88 -2.21 -11.82
N TRP A 147 -13.19 -1.15 -11.37
CA TRP A 147 -13.27 -0.71 -9.97
C TRP A 147 -14.37 0.32 -9.72
N PHE A 148 -14.94 0.91 -10.79
CA PHE A 148 -15.94 1.98 -10.73
C PHE A 148 -17.17 1.68 -11.60
#